data_8a19c4e312029826a8f54f3d847be56c
#
_entry.id   8a19c4e312029826a8f54f3d847be56c
#
_cell.length_a   1.000
_cell.length_b   1.000
_cell.length_c   1.000
_cell.angle_alpha   90.00
_cell.angle_beta   90.00
_cell.angle_gamma   90.00
#
_symmetry.space_group_name_H-M   'P 1'
#
loop_
_entity.id
_entity.type
_entity.pdbx_description
1 polymer ?
#
loop_
_entity_poly.entity_id
_entity_poly.type
_entity_poly.pdbx_seq_one_letter_code
_entity_poly.pdbx_strand_id
1 'polypeptide(L)'
;MNTFQNPIIPGCYADPSICRVGEDYYLITSSFEYFPGVPIFHSKDLVNWRQLGHVLDRPSQLDLDGTPCSKGIYAATLRYHDGIFYMVTTFVVSVTGARRNFYVTASDPAGPWSDPVWLPDAPGIDSSLFFDDDGKCYIMANRQPPGGQQYPKHMEIWMQELDISKGELVGEKYSLWDGALKYVHAQEGPHMYKLDGYYYLIIAEGGTGHTHSVTVA
;
A
#
# COMPACT_ATOMS: atom_id res chain seq x y z
N MET A 1 -6.07 33.93 -5.44
CA MET A 1 -5.47 32.63 -5.04
C MET A 1 -6.57 31.77 -4.48
N ASN A 2 -6.72 30.58 -4.97
CA ASN A 2 -7.62 29.61 -4.33
C ASN A 2 -6.91 29.09 -3.07
N THR A 3 -7.58 29.15 -1.93
CA THR A 3 -7.08 28.67 -0.64
C THR A 3 -7.98 27.55 -0.14
N PHE A 4 -7.43 26.62 0.61
CA PHE A 4 -8.16 25.58 1.32
C PHE A 4 -7.68 25.50 2.77
N GLN A 5 -8.48 24.88 3.62
CA GLN A 5 -8.16 24.72 5.05
C GLN A 5 -7.80 23.26 5.35
N ASN A 6 -6.70 23.06 6.04
CA ASN A 6 -6.31 21.75 6.57
C ASN A 6 -6.97 21.52 7.97
N PRO A 7 -7.25 20.26 8.32
CA PRO A 7 -7.16 19.06 7.49
C PRO A 7 -8.30 18.98 6.46
N ILE A 8 -7.99 18.55 5.23
CA ILE A 8 -8.99 18.35 4.16
C ILE A 8 -9.90 17.14 4.43
N ILE A 9 -9.41 16.14 5.15
CA ILE A 9 -10.16 14.99 5.67
C ILE A 9 -9.89 14.94 7.18
N PRO A 10 -10.77 15.45 8.05
CA PRO A 10 -10.56 15.43 9.49
C PRO A 10 -10.84 14.04 10.06
N GLY A 11 -9.97 13.57 10.94
CA GLY A 11 -10.08 12.25 11.57
C GLY A 11 -8.76 11.51 11.68
N CYS A 12 -8.84 10.20 11.94
CA CYS A 12 -7.68 9.30 11.97
C CYS A 12 -7.60 8.53 10.64
N TYR A 13 -6.86 9.07 9.69
CA TYR A 13 -6.68 8.52 8.35
C TYR A 13 -5.19 8.44 8.02
N ALA A 14 -4.54 7.37 8.51
CA ALA A 14 -3.13 7.13 8.33
C ALA A 14 -2.83 6.54 6.95
N ASP A 15 -1.58 6.72 6.50
CA ASP A 15 -0.99 6.06 5.34
C ASP A 15 -1.84 6.22 4.05
N PRO A 16 -2.13 7.45 3.61
CA PRO A 16 -2.98 7.67 2.47
C PRO A 16 -2.32 7.20 1.16
N SER A 17 -3.09 6.47 0.36
CA SER A 17 -2.73 6.15 -1.02
C SER A 17 -3.76 6.72 -1.99
N ILE A 18 -3.28 7.42 -3.02
CA ILE A 18 -4.11 8.09 -4.00
C ILE A 18 -3.96 7.45 -5.38
N CYS A 19 -5.06 7.37 -6.11
CA CYS A 19 -5.12 6.93 -7.49
C CYS A 19 -5.96 7.89 -8.33
N ARG A 20 -5.50 8.24 -9.53
CA ARG A 20 -6.23 9.09 -10.47
C ARG A 20 -6.76 8.28 -11.63
N VAL A 21 -8.04 8.49 -11.99
CA VAL A 21 -8.68 7.90 -13.15
C VAL A 21 -9.40 9.02 -13.92
N GLY A 22 -8.84 9.43 -15.04
CA GLY A 22 -9.33 10.60 -15.77
C GLY A 22 -9.28 11.87 -14.95
N GLU A 23 -10.44 12.45 -14.63
CA GLU A 23 -10.57 13.66 -13.79
C GLU A 23 -10.92 13.33 -12.33
N ASP A 24 -11.05 12.07 -11.99
CA ASP A 24 -11.46 11.60 -10.68
C ASP A 24 -10.24 11.13 -9.87
N TYR A 25 -10.25 11.45 -8.58
CA TYR A 25 -9.23 11.03 -7.62
C TYR A 25 -9.87 10.13 -6.57
N TYR A 26 -9.23 9.03 -6.26
CA TYR A 26 -9.63 8.09 -5.23
C TYR A 26 -8.53 7.95 -4.19
N LEU A 27 -8.90 7.97 -2.93
CA LEU A 27 -7.98 7.89 -1.81
C LEU A 27 -8.45 6.82 -0.84
N ILE A 28 -7.52 6.00 -0.39
CA ILE A 28 -7.72 5.00 0.66
C ILE A 28 -6.72 5.22 1.79
N THR A 29 -7.01 4.68 2.98
CA THR A 29 -6.14 4.78 4.15
C THR A 29 -6.10 3.47 4.92
N SER A 30 -5.10 3.31 5.79
CA SER A 30 -5.05 2.26 6.80
C SER A 30 -6.27 2.30 7.70
N SER A 31 -6.69 1.15 8.21
CA SER A 31 -7.81 1.08 9.16
C SER A 31 -7.50 0.24 10.40
N PHE A 32 -6.33 -0.38 10.48
CA PHE A 32 -5.88 -1.20 11.61
C PHE A 32 -6.93 -2.25 12.03
N GLU A 33 -7.32 -2.28 13.29
CA GLU A 33 -8.34 -3.18 13.85
C GLU A 33 -9.79 -2.76 13.55
N TYR A 34 -10.01 -1.60 12.93
CA TYR A 34 -11.36 -1.08 12.68
C TYR A 34 -12.03 -1.75 11.49
N PHE A 35 -13.29 -2.12 11.68
CA PHE A 35 -14.16 -2.69 10.64
C PHE A 35 -15.45 -1.85 10.50
N PRO A 36 -15.92 -1.56 9.27
CA PRO A 36 -15.38 -1.94 7.97
C PRO A 36 -14.00 -1.33 7.70
N GLY A 37 -13.14 -2.07 6.98
CA GLY A 37 -11.75 -1.70 6.78
C GLY A 37 -11.49 -0.97 5.45
N VAL A 38 -10.41 -0.21 5.43
CA VAL A 38 -9.93 0.56 4.27
C VAL A 38 -11.01 1.48 3.71
N PRO A 39 -11.29 2.62 4.38
CA PRO A 39 -12.20 3.61 3.84
C PRO A 39 -11.71 4.13 2.51
N ILE A 40 -12.63 4.32 1.56
CA ILE A 40 -12.34 4.86 0.23
C ILE A 40 -13.10 6.16 0.01
N PHE A 41 -12.39 7.15 -0.49
CA PHE A 41 -12.87 8.51 -0.75
C PHE A 41 -12.71 8.86 -2.22
N HIS A 42 -13.57 9.77 -2.70
CA HIS A 42 -13.55 10.33 -4.04
C HIS A 42 -13.48 11.85 -4.01
N SER A 43 -12.72 12.42 -4.91
CA SER A 43 -12.63 13.86 -5.15
C SER A 43 -12.40 14.17 -6.63
N LYS A 44 -12.76 15.40 -7.06
CA LYS A 44 -12.41 15.95 -8.37
C LYS A 44 -11.36 17.07 -8.30
N ASP A 45 -11.01 17.51 -7.09
CA ASP A 45 -10.17 18.70 -6.88
C ASP A 45 -9.10 18.51 -5.80
N LEU A 46 -8.98 17.30 -5.21
CA LEU A 46 -8.05 16.96 -4.14
C LEU A 46 -8.31 17.68 -2.80
N VAL A 47 -9.36 18.48 -2.71
CA VAL A 47 -9.73 19.28 -1.54
C VAL A 47 -11.06 18.81 -0.95
N ASN A 48 -12.05 18.65 -1.80
CA ASN A 48 -13.39 18.24 -1.40
C ASN A 48 -13.54 16.72 -1.59
N TRP A 49 -13.51 15.97 -0.49
CA TRP A 49 -13.56 14.52 -0.47
C TRP A 49 -14.91 14.01 0.02
N ARG A 50 -15.43 13.01 -0.66
CA ARG A 50 -16.63 12.28 -0.27
C ARG A 50 -16.28 10.81 -0.06
N GLN A 51 -16.59 10.26 1.10
CA GLN A 51 -16.45 8.83 1.34
C GLN A 51 -17.44 8.04 0.49
N LEU A 52 -16.96 7.05 -0.24
CA LEU A 52 -17.77 6.13 -1.06
C LEU A 52 -18.25 4.93 -0.26
N GLY A 53 -17.45 4.47 0.69
CA GLY A 53 -17.65 3.27 1.48
C GLY A 53 -16.34 2.74 2.02
N HIS A 54 -16.21 1.43 2.02
CA HIS A 54 -15.01 0.72 2.45
C HIS A 54 -14.68 -0.39 1.46
N VAL A 55 -13.40 -0.66 1.30
CA VAL A 55 -12.91 -1.74 0.42
C VAL A 55 -13.14 -3.11 1.04
N LEU A 56 -12.99 -3.21 2.36
CA LEU A 56 -13.19 -4.44 3.14
C LEU A 56 -14.43 -4.25 4.02
N ASP A 57 -15.57 -4.68 3.53
CA ASP A 57 -16.88 -4.46 4.16
C ASP A 57 -17.60 -5.74 4.57
N ARG A 58 -17.01 -6.92 4.30
CA ARG A 58 -17.60 -8.22 4.60
C ARG A 58 -16.64 -9.09 5.44
N PRO A 59 -17.12 -9.78 6.49
CA PRO A 59 -16.31 -10.72 7.27
C PRO A 59 -15.71 -11.85 6.41
N SER A 60 -16.33 -12.20 5.28
CA SER A 60 -15.78 -13.17 4.32
C SER A 60 -14.51 -12.72 3.63
N GLN A 61 -14.29 -11.40 3.52
CA GLN A 61 -13.04 -10.84 2.98
C GLN A 61 -11.93 -10.89 4.04
N LEU A 62 -12.22 -10.47 5.25
CA LEU A 62 -11.25 -10.45 6.34
C LEU A 62 -11.97 -10.40 7.69
N ASP A 63 -11.66 -11.38 8.54
CA ASP A 63 -12.11 -11.42 9.91
C ASP A 63 -11.08 -10.71 10.82
N LEU A 64 -11.51 -9.64 11.48
CA LEU A 64 -10.69 -8.85 12.41
C LEU A 64 -10.96 -9.19 13.89
N ASP A 65 -11.81 -10.15 14.18
CA ASP A 65 -12.11 -10.56 15.56
C ASP A 65 -10.83 -10.94 16.32
N GLY A 66 -10.67 -10.37 17.51
CA GLY A 66 -9.49 -10.59 18.33
C GLY A 66 -8.21 -9.89 17.86
N THR A 67 -8.29 -9.03 16.84
CA THR A 67 -7.15 -8.24 16.39
C THR A 67 -6.74 -7.24 17.47
N PRO A 68 -5.47 -7.26 17.94
CA PRO A 68 -5.00 -6.31 18.95
C PRO A 68 -5.00 -4.88 18.44
N CYS A 69 -5.11 -3.92 19.36
CA CYS A 69 -5.00 -2.50 19.05
C CYS A 69 -3.74 -2.19 18.23
N SER A 70 -3.88 -1.35 17.20
CA SER A 70 -2.83 -0.96 16.26
C SER A 70 -2.24 -2.13 15.45
N LYS A 71 -2.99 -3.23 15.32
CA LYS A 71 -2.73 -4.34 14.39
C LYS A 71 -3.84 -4.37 13.36
N GLY A 72 -3.90 -5.43 12.55
CA GLY A 72 -4.92 -5.55 11.51
C GLY A 72 -4.44 -5.01 10.17
N ILE A 73 -5.18 -4.08 9.57
CA ILE A 73 -4.96 -3.60 8.20
C ILE A 73 -4.00 -2.41 8.20
N TYR A 74 -2.77 -2.65 7.74
CA TYR A 74 -1.72 -1.63 7.61
C TYR A 74 -1.86 -0.84 6.31
N ALA A 75 -0.81 -0.11 5.92
CA ALA A 75 -0.84 0.74 4.74
C ALA A 75 -1.35 -0.01 3.51
N ALA A 76 -2.39 0.54 2.91
CA ALA A 76 -3.02 0.01 1.72
C ALA A 76 -2.67 0.88 0.52
N THR A 77 -2.38 0.25 -0.62
CA THR A 77 -2.12 0.95 -1.88
C THR A 77 -3.23 0.70 -2.87
N LEU A 78 -3.70 1.78 -3.50
CA LEU A 78 -4.71 1.75 -4.56
C LEU A 78 -4.06 1.98 -5.93
N ARG A 79 -4.40 1.12 -6.90
CA ARG A 79 -4.01 1.29 -8.31
C ARG A 79 -5.22 1.05 -9.21
N TYR A 80 -5.18 1.67 -10.39
CA TYR A 80 -6.15 1.42 -11.46
C TYR A 80 -5.40 1.01 -12.73
N HIS A 81 -5.80 -0.09 -13.31
CA HIS A 81 -5.23 -0.63 -14.54
C HIS A 81 -6.29 -1.37 -15.32
N ASP A 82 -6.40 -1.06 -16.62
CA ASP A 82 -7.30 -1.72 -17.57
C ASP A 82 -8.76 -1.88 -17.09
N GLY A 83 -9.32 -0.80 -16.53
CA GLY A 83 -10.72 -0.79 -16.09
C GLY A 83 -10.96 -1.37 -14.70
N ILE A 84 -9.90 -1.82 -13.99
CA ILE A 84 -9.99 -2.48 -12.69
C ILE A 84 -9.20 -1.69 -11.65
N PHE A 85 -9.82 -1.49 -10.49
CA PHE A 85 -9.15 -1.03 -9.28
C PHE A 85 -8.55 -2.22 -8.54
N TYR A 86 -7.32 -2.05 -8.06
CA TYR A 86 -6.58 -3.01 -7.24
C TYR A 86 -6.23 -2.35 -5.91
N MET A 87 -6.64 -2.93 -4.81
CA MET A 87 -6.16 -2.55 -3.49
C MET A 87 -5.30 -3.68 -2.94
N VAL A 88 -4.05 -3.38 -2.59
CA VAL A 88 -3.13 -4.30 -1.94
C VAL A 88 -2.78 -3.78 -0.56
N THR A 89 -2.69 -4.66 0.43
CA THR A 89 -2.35 -4.29 1.81
C THR A 89 -1.74 -5.46 2.57
N THR A 90 -1.30 -5.18 3.79
CA THR A 90 -0.79 -6.17 4.75
C THR A 90 -1.75 -6.34 5.91
N PHE A 91 -2.17 -7.57 6.17
CA PHE A 91 -2.85 -7.96 7.40
C PHE A 91 -1.85 -8.44 8.45
N VAL A 92 -1.79 -7.74 9.58
CA VAL A 92 -0.95 -8.09 10.74
C VAL A 92 -1.82 -8.84 11.75
N VAL A 93 -1.69 -10.17 11.75
CA VAL A 93 -2.64 -11.11 12.37
C VAL A 93 -2.59 -11.12 13.89
N SER A 94 -1.44 -10.76 14.52
CA SER A 94 -1.30 -11.01 15.95
C SER A 94 -0.19 -10.22 16.61
N VAL A 95 -0.12 -10.30 17.93
CA VAL A 95 1.01 -9.79 18.72
C VAL A 95 2.36 -10.40 18.34
N THR A 96 2.38 -11.59 17.74
CA THR A 96 3.60 -12.22 17.21
C THR A 96 4.09 -11.56 15.93
N GLY A 97 3.28 -10.67 15.35
CA GLY A 97 3.63 -9.90 14.15
C GLY A 97 3.59 -10.71 12.86
N ALA A 98 2.89 -11.85 12.82
CA ALA A 98 2.63 -12.56 11.57
C ALA A 98 1.95 -11.62 10.58
N ARG A 99 2.48 -11.55 9.36
CA ARG A 99 2.08 -10.61 8.30
C ARG A 99 1.64 -11.40 7.10
N ARG A 100 0.56 -10.96 6.47
CA ARG A 100 0.02 -11.57 5.26
C ARG A 100 -0.35 -10.49 4.27
N ASN A 101 0.29 -10.46 3.13
CA ASN A 101 -0.09 -9.57 2.04
C ASN A 101 -1.21 -10.20 1.21
N PHE A 102 -2.12 -9.36 0.75
CA PHE A 102 -3.21 -9.76 -0.15
C PHE A 102 -3.66 -8.57 -0.99
N TYR A 103 -4.37 -8.85 -2.07
CA TYR A 103 -5.07 -7.82 -2.83
C TYR A 103 -6.53 -8.19 -3.05
N VAL A 104 -7.35 -7.18 -3.31
CA VAL A 104 -8.73 -7.28 -3.78
C VAL A 104 -8.94 -6.38 -4.97
N THR A 105 -9.95 -6.68 -5.79
CA THR A 105 -10.23 -5.95 -7.03
C THR A 105 -11.67 -5.51 -7.11
N ALA A 106 -11.93 -4.42 -7.88
CA ALA A 106 -13.28 -3.98 -8.24
C ALA A 106 -13.26 -3.24 -9.57
N SER A 107 -14.33 -3.31 -10.33
CA SER A 107 -14.54 -2.47 -11.52
C SER A 107 -15.11 -1.08 -11.15
N ASP A 108 -15.82 -1.00 -10.03
CA ASP A 108 -16.35 0.24 -9.46
C ASP A 108 -15.65 0.51 -8.13
N PRO A 109 -15.09 1.71 -7.90
CA PRO A 109 -14.42 2.02 -6.63
C PRO A 109 -15.38 1.99 -5.42
N ALA A 110 -16.67 2.13 -5.64
CA ALA A 110 -17.68 1.94 -4.58
C ALA A 110 -17.98 0.46 -4.29
N GLY A 111 -17.38 -0.47 -5.05
CA GLY A 111 -17.58 -1.91 -4.92
C GLY A 111 -18.72 -2.47 -5.79
N PRO A 112 -19.05 -3.77 -5.65
CA PRO A 112 -18.47 -4.67 -4.64
C PRO A 112 -17.02 -5.02 -4.95
N TRP A 113 -16.19 -5.09 -3.91
CA TRP A 113 -14.82 -5.56 -4.01
C TRP A 113 -14.76 -7.10 -3.91
N SER A 114 -13.79 -7.70 -4.59
CA SER A 114 -13.60 -9.16 -4.59
C SER A 114 -13.26 -9.70 -3.20
N ASP A 115 -13.29 -11.01 -3.05
CA ASP A 115 -12.63 -11.70 -1.95
C ASP A 115 -11.10 -11.59 -2.12
N PRO A 116 -10.32 -11.74 -1.02
CA PRO A 116 -8.88 -11.56 -1.06
C PRO A 116 -8.15 -12.62 -1.86
N VAL A 117 -7.19 -12.20 -2.65
CA VAL A 117 -6.14 -13.07 -3.21
C VAL A 117 -4.91 -12.94 -2.32
N TRP A 118 -4.62 -13.97 -1.56
CA TRP A 118 -3.51 -14.00 -0.62
C TRP A 118 -2.18 -14.23 -1.32
N LEU A 119 -1.13 -13.53 -0.87
CA LEU A 119 0.23 -13.59 -1.39
C LEU A 119 1.19 -14.12 -0.31
N PRO A 120 1.17 -15.43 -0.02
CA PRO A 120 1.90 -16.01 1.11
C PRO A 120 3.42 -15.84 1.00
N ASP A 121 3.96 -15.76 -0.22
CA ASP A 121 5.39 -15.65 -0.50
C ASP A 121 5.89 -14.20 -0.60
N ALA A 122 4.99 -13.22 -0.41
CA ALA A 122 5.32 -11.80 -0.37
C ALA A 122 5.68 -11.38 1.07
N PRO A 123 6.97 -11.17 1.41
CA PRO A 123 7.37 -10.77 2.76
C PRO A 123 7.14 -9.28 3.00
N GLY A 124 7.11 -8.90 4.27
CA GLY A 124 7.12 -7.50 4.70
C GLY A 124 5.76 -6.87 4.84
N ILE A 125 5.75 -5.54 4.84
CA ILE A 125 4.56 -4.70 4.95
C ILE A 125 4.56 -3.63 3.86
N ASP A 126 3.45 -2.87 3.80
CA ASP A 126 3.28 -1.69 2.95
C ASP A 126 3.44 -2.04 1.47
N SER A 127 2.82 -3.15 1.07
CA SER A 127 2.92 -3.61 -0.30
C SER A 127 2.24 -2.65 -1.29
N SER A 128 2.85 -2.48 -2.45
CA SER A 128 2.29 -1.73 -3.57
C SER A 128 2.41 -2.51 -4.88
N LEU A 129 1.51 -2.20 -5.82
CA LEU A 129 1.55 -2.74 -7.19
C LEU A 129 2.06 -1.68 -8.16
N PHE A 130 2.77 -2.15 -9.17
CA PHE A 130 3.18 -1.35 -10.31
C PHE A 130 2.89 -2.13 -11.60
N PHE A 131 2.10 -1.53 -12.49
CA PHE A 131 1.82 -2.06 -13.82
C PHE A 131 2.72 -1.32 -14.80
N ASP A 132 3.62 -2.04 -15.46
CA ASP A 132 4.58 -1.45 -16.40
C ASP A 132 4.09 -1.59 -17.85
N ASP A 133 4.72 -0.83 -18.75
CA ASP A 133 4.42 -0.80 -20.19
C ASP A 133 4.77 -2.14 -20.88
N ASP A 134 5.52 -3.02 -20.22
CA ASP A 134 5.79 -4.38 -20.71
C ASP A 134 4.60 -5.33 -20.55
N GLY A 135 3.49 -4.85 -19.97
CA GLY A 135 2.26 -5.61 -19.71
C GLY A 135 2.33 -6.46 -18.46
N LYS A 136 3.35 -6.31 -17.63
CA LYS A 136 3.52 -7.05 -16.38
C LYS A 136 3.08 -6.24 -15.17
N CYS A 137 2.67 -6.97 -14.15
CA CYS A 137 2.47 -6.41 -12.80
C CYS A 137 3.65 -6.78 -11.92
N TYR A 138 4.10 -5.83 -11.11
CA TYR A 138 5.13 -6.02 -10.10
C TYR A 138 4.57 -5.67 -8.72
N ILE A 139 4.93 -6.48 -7.73
CA ILE A 139 4.70 -6.16 -6.32
C ILE A 139 5.99 -5.72 -5.67
N MET A 140 5.87 -4.71 -4.83
CA MET A 140 6.96 -4.21 -3.97
C MET A 140 6.50 -4.17 -2.53
N ALA A 141 7.42 -4.37 -1.61
CA ALA A 141 7.22 -4.16 -0.17
C ALA A 141 8.58 -4.03 0.51
N ASN A 142 8.58 -3.88 1.82
CA ASN A 142 9.84 -3.93 2.57
C ASN A 142 10.18 -5.38 2.98
N ARG A 143 11.46 -5.62 3.27
CA ARG A 143 11.95 -6.85 3.94
C ARG A 143 13.27 -6.59 4.65
N GLN A 144 13.68 -7.52 5.49
CA GLN A 144 15.06 -7.55 5.93
C GLN A 144 15.98 -7.90 4.75
N PRO A 145 17.12 -7.20 4.59
CA PRO A 145 18.07 -7.54 3.53
C PRO A 145 18.52 -9.01 3.63
N PRO A 146 18.70 -9.72 2.50
CA PRO A 146 19.14 -11.12 2.50
C PRO A 146 20.48 -11.37 3.23
N GLY A 147 21.35 -10.35 3.24
CA GLY A 147 22.63 -10.36 3.96
C GLY A 147 22.53 -10.05 5.46
N GLY A 148 21.32 -9.86 5.99
CA GLY A 148 21.06 -9.46 7.35
C GLY A 148 21.07 -7.94 7.56
N GLN A 149 20.58 -7.52 8.71
CA GLN A 149 20.54 -6.10 9.07
C GLN A 149 21.94 -5.57 9.40
N GLN A 150 22.35 -4.48 8.79
CA GLN A 150 23.62 -3.78 9.08
C GLN A 150 23.52 -2.87 10.32
N TYR A 151 22.30 -2.48 10.71
CA TYR A 151 21.97 -1.67 11.87
C TYR A 151 20.53 -1.98 12.34
N PRO A 152 20.13 -1.60 13.55
CA PRO A 152 18.81 -1.92 14.09
C PRO A 152 17.68 -1.42 13.18
N LYS A 153 16.71 -2.30 12.86
CA LYS A 153 15.56 -2.04 12.00
C LYS A 153 15.92 -1.65 10.55
N HIS A 154 17.13 -1.99 10.07
CA HIS A 154 17.49 -1.87 8.67
C HIS A 154 16.56 -2.73 7.82
N MET A 155 15.93 -2.13 6.84
CA MET A 155 15.07 -2.79 5.86
C MET A 155 15.54 -2.40 4.46
N GLU A 156 15.09 -3.14 3.46
CA GLU A 156 15.24 -2.79 2.05
C GLU A 156 13.90 -2.90 1.35
N ILE A 157 13.75 -2.22 0.25
CA ILE A 157 12.63 -2.41 -0.68
C ILE A 157 13.00 -3.51 -1.66
N TRP A 158 12.12 -4.48 -1.78
CA TRP A 158 12.21 -5.54 -2.79
C TRP A 158 11.10 -5.42 -3.82
N MET A 159 11.32 -6.01 -5.00
CA MET A 159 10.35 -6.11 -6.09
C MET A 159 10.37 -7.51 -6.68
N GLN A 160 9.22 -8.00 -7.12
CA GLN A 160 9.07 -9.25 -7.88
C GLN A 160 7.89 -9.14 -8.83
N GLU A 161 7.95 -9.82 -9.96
CA GLU A 161 6.81 -9.96 -10.86
C GLU A 161 5.68 -10.72 -10.17
N LEU A 162 4.45 -10.24 -10.35
CA LEU A 162 3.21 -10.86 -9.88
C LEU A 162 2.36 -11.21 -11.09
N ASP A 163 2.12 -12.51 -11.32
CA ASP A 163 1.06 -12.94 -12.22
C ASP A 163 -0.29 -12.60 -11.56
N ILE A 164 -0.80 -11.41 -11.89
CA ILE A 164 -2.00 -10.85 -11.28
C ILE A 164 -3.26 -11.70 -11.58
N SER A 165 -3.22 -12.49 -12.64
CA SER A 165 -4.33 -13.37 -13.02
C SER A 165 -4.41 -14.62 -12.17
N LYS A 166 -3.28 -15.07 -11.61
CA LYS A 166 -3.18 -16.25 -10.76
C LYS A 166 -2.98 -15.91 -9.28
N GLY A 167 -2.51 -14.67 -8.98
CA GLY A 167 -2.12 -14.29 -7.63
C GLY A 167 -0.82 -14.97 -7.18
N GLU A 168 0.11 -15.19 -8.10
CA GLU A 168 1.36 -15.90 -7.87
C GLU A 168 2.57 -15.03 -8.16
N LEU A 169 3.58 -15.07 -7.28
CA LEU A 169 4.86 -14.43 -7.53
C LEU A 169 5.67 -15.23 -8.54
N VAL A 170 6.26 -14.54 -9.53
CA VAL A 170 6.97 -15.16 -10.65
C VAL A 170 8.41 -14.63 -10.72
N GLY A 171 9.34 -15.51 -11.10
CA GLY A 171 10.73 -15.11 -11.33
C GLY A 171 11.50 -14.75 -10.06
N GLU A 172 12.54 -13.95 -10.23
CA GLU A 172 13.45 -13.56 -9.15
C GLU A 172 12.89 -12.39 -8.32
N LYS A 173 13.28 -12.36 -7.05
CA LYS A 173 13.00 -11.27 -6.12
C LYS A 173 14.21 -10.35 -6.05
N TYR A 174 14.07 -9.14 -6.54
CA TYR A 174 15.13 -8.14 -6.61
C TYR A 174 15.16 -7.25 -5.38
N SER A 175 16.35 -6.94 -4.88
CA SER A 175 16.56 -5.81 -3.96
C SER A 175 16.62 -4.54 -4.80
N LEU A 176 15.75 -3.57 -4.53
CA LEU A 176 15.70 -2.31 -5.26
C LEU A 176 16.53 -1.23 -4.57
N TRP A 177 16.28 -1.02 -3.29
CA TRP A 177 16.85 0.11 -2.56
C TRP A 177 16.76 -0.09 -1.05
N ASP A 178 17.80 0.35 -0.35
CA ASP A 178 17.92 0.31 1.11
C ASP A 178 17.86 1.72 1.75
N GLY A 179 17.38 2.72 0.97
CA GLY A 179 17.14 4.08 1.43
C GLY A 179 18.19 5.09 0.99
N ALA A 180 17.85 6.38 1.15
CA ALA A 180 18.68 7.51 0.76
C ALA A 180 19.70 7.87 1.84
N LEU A 181 19.36 7.67 3.10
CA LEU A 181 20.14 8.12 4.24
C LEU A 181 20.81 6.97 4.96
N LYS A 182 22.11 7.07 5.22
CA LYS A 182 22.83 6.05 5.96
C LYS A 182 22.31 5.90 7.38
N TYR A 183 22.12 4.65 7.81
CA TYR A 183 21.70 4.29 9.17
C TYR A 183 20.29 4.78 9.58
N VAL A 184 19.50 5.25 8.64
CA VAL A 184 18.08 5.49 8.87
C VAL A 184 17.36 4.15 8.82
N HIS A 185 16.45 3.92 9.76
CA HIS A 185 15.73 2.66 9.90
C HIS A 185 14.36 2.70 9.21
N ALA A 186 13.71 1.52 9.10
CA ALA A 186 12.35 1.37 8.63
C ALA A 186 12.13 1.97 7.23
N GLN A 187 12.87 1.47 6.26
CA GLN A 187 12.55 1.69 4.85
C GLN A 187 11.27 0.92 4.54
N GLU A 188 10.21 1.63 4.12
CA GLU A 188 8.86 1.07 3.94
C GLU A 188 8.04 1.91 2.95
N GLY A 189 6.79 1.53 2.68
CA GLY A 189 5.85 2.30 1.86
C GLY A 189 6.32 2.56 0.41
N PRO A 190 6.83 1.55 -0.34
CA PRO A 190 7.32 1.78 -1.69
C PRO A 190 6.19 2.11 -2.66
N HIS A 191 6.37 3.14 -3.48
CA HIS A 191 5.52 3.45 -4.62
C HIS A 191 6.38 3.71 -5.86
N MET A 192 6.17 2.92 -6.92
CA MET A 192 6.82 3.11 -8.20
C MET A 192 5.92 3.90 -9.14
N TYR A 193 6.53 4.85 -9.84
CA TYR A 193 5.91 5.61 -10.93
C TYR A 193 6.82 5.62 -12.14
N LYS A 194 6.23 5.65 -13.34
CA LYS A 194 6.97 5.82 -14.60
C LYS A 194 6.51 7.13 -15.25
N LEU A 195 7.43 8.05 -15.41
CA LEU A 195 7.18 9.38 -15.99
C LEU A 195 8.29 9.70 -17.00
N ASP A 196 7.92 10.05 -18.22
CA ASP A 196 8.85 10.44 -19.29
C ASP A 196 9.97 9.43 -19.55
N GLY A 197 9.68 8.14 -19.40
CA GLY A 197 10.62 7.04 -19.61
C GLY A 197 11.54 6.73 -18.42
N TYR A 198 11.42 7.46 -17.31
CA TYR A 198 12.13 7.21 -16.06
C TYR A 198 11.25 6.56 -15.01
N TYR A 199 11.85 5.70 -14.18
CA TYR A 199 11.22 5.12 -13.02
C TYR A 199 11.57 5.92 -11.78
N TYR A 200 10.57 6.25 -10.99
CA TYR A 200 10.71 6.96 -9.72
C TYR A 200 10.20 6.07 -8.59
N LEU A 201 11.07 5.73 -7.66
CA LEU A 201 10.70 4.98 -6.46
C LEU A 201 10.59 5.95 -5.27
N ILE A 202 9.40 6.08 -4.72
CA ILE A 202 9.14 6.83 -3.50
C ILE A 202 9.05 5.84 -2.34
N ILE A 203 9.72 6.13 -1.22
CA ILE A 203 9.64 5.33 0.01
C ILE A 203 9.52 6.23 1.23
N ALA A 204 9.05 5.66 2.33
CA ALA A 204 9.16 6.24 3.67
C ALA A 204 10.38 5.67 4.39
N GLU A 205 11.07 6.52 5.16
CA GLU A 205 12.20 6.17 6.02
C GLU A 205 12.03 6.79 7.41
N GLY A 206 12.69 6.23 8.42
CA GLY A 206 12.74 6.79 9.78
C GLY A 206 11.64 6.33 10.72
N GLY A 207 10.75 5.45 10.24
CA GLY A 207 9.61 4.95 11.00
C GLY A 207 8.59 6.04 11.35
N THR A 208 7.69 5.77 12.29
CA THR A 208 6.54 6.64 12.63
C THR A 208 6.85 7.77 13.61
N GLY A 209 8.13 8.10 13.83
CA GLY A 209 8.58 9.11 14.78
C GLY A 209 8.98 10.44 14.13
N HIS A 210 9.75 11.25 14.88
CA HIS A 210 10.22 12.56 14.41
C HIS A 210 11.22 12.51 13.25
N THR A 211 11.80 11.35 13.00
CA THR A 211 12.74 11.10 11.89
C THR A 211 12.06 10.64 10.61
N HIS A 212 10.73 10.54 10.63
CA HIS A 212 9.96 10.14 9.45
C HIS A 212 10.20 11.10 8.28
N SER A 213 10.55 10.53 7.14
CA SER A 213 10.83 11.27 5.92
C SER A 213 10.38 10.49 4.69
N VAL A 214 10.13 11.22 3.61
CA VAL A 214 9.87 10.64 2.29
C VAL A 214 11.09 10.87 1.42
N THR A 215 11.56 9.83 0.77
CA THR A 215 12.72 9.87 -0.13
C THR A 215 12.36 9.32 -1.50
N VAL A 216 13.09 9.77 -2.52
CA VAL A 216 12.85 9.44 -3.94
C VAL A 216 14.16 9.04 -4.59
N ALA A 217 14.14 7.97 -5.38
CA ALA A 217 15.22 7.52 -6.25
C ALA A 217 14.75 7.40 -7.70
#